data_39d68b62e7c2619db48053cd7c132d11
#
_entry.id   39d68b62e7c2619db48053cd7c132d11
#
_cell.length_a   1.000
_cell.length_b   1.000
_cell.length_c   1.000
_cell.angle_alpha   90.00
_cell.angle_beta   90.00
_cell.angle_gamma   90.00
#
_symmetry.space_group_name_H-M   'P 1'
#
loop_
_entity.id
_entity.type
_entity.pdbx_description
1 polymer ?
#
loop_
_entity_poly.entity_id
_entity_poly.type
_entity_poly.pdbx_seq_one_letter_code
_entity_poly.pdbx_strand_id
1 'polypeptide(L)'
;MIEIALYQPEIPPNTGNIMRLCANTGCRLHLIHPLGFSLDEKQVRRAGMDYRDLAVVQEHESFAAFNLAMQGRRVFALSTKASRTYAQTEFQTGDVLLFGPETRGLPEALLLSLPDELKLRVPMLPDSRSLNLSNTVAVVVYEALRQHDFPGLG
;
A
#
# COMPACT_ATOMS: atom_id res chain seq x y z
N MET A 1 8.64 -2.02 -11.83
CA MET A 1 8.67 -2.24 -10.37
C MET A 1 7.28 -1.99 -9.81
N ILE A 2 6.91 -2.73 -8.79
CA ILE A 2 5.63 -2.57 -8.07
C ILE A 2 5.69 -1.29 -7.23
N GLU A 3 4.56 -0.58 -7.13
CA GLU A 3 4.45 0.60 -6.28
C GLU A 3 3.35 0.39 -5.24
N ILE A 4 3.48 1.07 -4.12
CA ILE A 4 2.58 0.95 -2.97
C ILE A 4 1.86 2.27 -2.77
N ALA A 5 0.55 2.22 -2.52
CA ALA A 5 -0.23 3.42 -2.19
C ALA A 5 -1.00 3.19 -0.90
N LEU A 6 -0.95 4.17 -0.01
CA LEU A 6 -1.69 4.15 1.25
C LEU A 6 -2.77 5.23 1.20
N TYR A 7 -4.03 4.80 1.30
CA TYR A 7 -5.18 5.69 1.33
C TYR A 7 -5.38 6.21 2.75
N GLN A 8 -5.12 7.49 2.96
CA GLN A 8 -5.34 8.19 4.24
C GLN A 8 -4.83 7.39 5.46
N PRO A 9 -3.54 7.03 5.49
CA PRO A 9 -2.99 6.25 6.61
C PRO A 9 -3.09 7.02 7.92
N GLU A 10 -3.31 6.28 9.01
CA GLU A 10 -3.66 6.85 10.31
C GLU A 10 -2.58 6.67 11.36
N ILE A 11 -1.83 5.57 11.32
CA ILE A 11 -0.91 5.15 12.38
C ILE A 11 0.54 5.33 11.92
N PRO A 12 1.24 6.34 12.44
CA PRO A 12 2.60 6.67 11.98
C PRO A 12 3.60 5.52 11.95
N PRO A 13 3.71 4.67 12.98
CA PRO A 13 4.66 3.55 12.93
C PRO A 13 4.42 2.57 11.78
N ASN A 14 3.17 2.35 11.36
CA ASN A 14 2.89 1.51 10.19
C ASN A 14 3.45 2.15 8.92
N THR A 15 3.21 3.43 8.71
CA THR A 15 3.77 4.15 7.57
C THR A 15 5.29 4.13 7.60
N GLY A 16 5.90 4.29 8.78
CA GLY A 16 7.36 4.22 8.94
C GLY A 16 7.91 2.85 8.53
N ASN A 17 7.28 1.77 8.95
CA ASN A 17 7.69 0.42 8.57
C ASN A 17 7.55 0.19 7.06
N ILE A 18 6.49 0.73 6.47
CA ILE A 18 6.27 0.61 5.02
C ILE A 18 7.31 1.44 4.24
N MET A 19 7.66 2.61 4.73
CA MET A 19 8.74 3.41 4.13
C MET A 19 10.07 2.62 4.13
N ARG A 20 10.38 1.96 5.24
CA ARG A 20 11.57 1.12 5.34
C ARG A 20 11.51 -0.05 4.37
N LEU A 21 10.36 -0.68 4.25
CA LEU A 21 10.15 -1.75 3.28
C LEU A 21 10.41 -1.25 1.85
N CYS A 22 9.89 -0.08 1.51
CA CYS A 22 10.11 0.52 0.19
C CYS A 22 11.59 0.81 -0.06
N ALA A 23 12.29 1.33 0.94
CA ALA A 23 13.72 1.58 0.83
C ALA A 23 14.50 0.28 0.61
N ASN A 24 14.09 -0.81 1.27
CA ASN A 24 14.77 -2.10 1.15
C ASN A 24 14.46 -2.82 -0.17
N THR A 25 13.34 -2.55 -0.80
CA THR A 25 12.88 -3.27 -2.00
C THR A 25 12.97 -2.44 -3.28
N GLY A 26 13.22 -1.15 -3.15
CA GLY A 26 13.21 -0.23 -4.29
C GLY A 26 11.81 0.17 -4.76
N CYS A 27 10.76 -0.19 -4.00
CA CYS A 27 9.40 0.21 -4.32
C CYS A 27 9.18 1.69 -4.01
N ARG A 28 8.36 2.35 -4.83
CA ARG A 28 7.91 3.72 -4.54
C ARG A 28 6.67 3.66 -3.66
N LEU A 29 6.55 4.63 -2.75
CA LEU A 29 5.41 4.78 -1.86
C LEU A 29 4.63 6.04 -2.20
N HIS A 30 3.30 5.88 -2.36
CA HIS A 30 2.37 6.98 -2.51
C HIS A 30 1.55 7.13 -1.25
N LEU A 31 1.46 8.35 -0.71
CA LEU A 31 0.60 8.66 0.42
C LEU A 31 -0.52 9.60 -0.05
N ILE A 32 -1.76 9.17 0.17
CA ILE A 32 -2.95 9.91 -0.26
C ILE A 32 -3.53 10.64 0.94
N HIS A 33 -3.54 11.97 0.86
CA HIS A 33 -4.09 12.82 1.93
C HIS A 33 -5.61 12.75 2.02
N PRO A 34 -6.22 13.05 3.20
CA PRO A 34 -5.54 13.52 4.41
C PRO A 34 -4.85 12.40 5.17
N LEU A 35 -3.72 12.71 5.80
CA LEU A 35 -3.01 11.78 6.67
C LEU A 35 -3.45 11.99 8.12
N GLY A 36 -3.46 10.95 8.92
CA GLY A 36 -3.74 11.03 10.35
C GLY A 36 -2.57 11.57 11.19
N PHE A 37 -1.51 12.04 10.53
CA PHE A 37 -0.28 12.53 11.19
C PHE A 37 0.43 13.50 10.27
N SER A 38 1.50 14.14 10.78
CA SER A 38 2.34 15.07 10.01
C SER A 38 3.61 14.38 9.53
N LEU A 39 4.06 14.72 8.32
CA LEU A 39 5.34 14.25 7.77
C LEU A 39 6.49 15.23 8.02
N ASP A 40 6.33 16.23 8.91
CA ASP A 40 7.44 17.11 9.25
C ASP A 40 8.55 16.33 9.97
N GLU A 41 9.77 16.86 9.93
CA GLU A 41 10.96 16.18 10.44
C GLU A 41 10.80 15.73 11.90
N LYS A 42 10.20 16.59 12.73
CA LYS A 42 10.03 16.31 14.16
C LYS A 42 9.06 15.15 14.39
N GLN A 43 7.93 15.14 13.68
CA GLN A 43 6.94 14.07 13.79
C GLN A 43 7.47 12.76 13.21
N VAL A 44 8.22 12.83 12.13
CA VAL A 44 8.87 11.66 11.53
C VAL A 44 9.79 10.98 12.54
N ARG A 45 10.61 11.74 13.24
CA ARG A 45 11.50 11.21 14.29
C ARG A 45 10.73 10.58 15.44
N ARG A 46 9.66 11.23 15.90
CA ARG A 46 8.83 10.72 17.01
C ARG A 46 8.18 9.38 16.67
N ALA A 47 7.81 9.19 15.41
CA ALA A 47 7.16 7.98 14.95
C ALA A 47 8.17 6.86 14.66
N GLY A 48 9.46 7.08 14.86
CA GLY A 48 10.51 6.11 14.54
C GLY A 48 10.81 5.99 13.06
N MET A 49 10.31 6.90 12.25
CA MET A 49 10.60 6.96 10.83
C MET A 49 11.97 7.59 10.58
N ASP A 50 12.67 7.12 9.54
CA ASP A 50 13.94 7.70 9.13
C ASP A 50 13.68 8.75 8.05
N TYR A 51 14.18 9.96 8.27
CA TYR A 51 14.07 11.05 7.29
C TYR A 51 14.61 10.64 5.91
N ARG A 52 15.64 9.82 5.87
CA ARG A 52 16.23 9.34 4.61
C ARG A 52 15.27 8.47 3.82
N ASP A 53 14.35 7.78 4.47
CA ASP A 53 13.36 6.93 3.82
C ASP A 53 12.26 7.74 3.13
N LEU A 54 12.14 9.05 3.44
CA LEU A 54 11.19 9.94 2.77
C LEU A 54 11.47 10.11 1.28
N ALA A 55 12.68 9.83 0.82
CA ALA A 55 13.06 9.97 -0.59
C ALA A 55 12.23 9.07 -1.52
N VAL A 56 11.65 7.97 -1.00
CA VAL A 56 10.82 7.04 -1.78
C VAL A 56 9.34 7.43 -1.77
N VAL A 57 8.96 8.51 -1.08
CA VAL A 57 7.57 8.90 -0.84
C VAL A 57 7.14 9.99 -1.81
N GLN A 58 5.98 9.79 -2.43
CA GLN A 58 5.26 10.81 -3.20
C GLN A 58 3.90 11.05 -2.56
N GLU A 59 3.59 12.30 -2.23
CA GLU A 59 2.30 12.66 -1.63
C GLU A 59 1.31 13.11 -2.70
N HIS A 60 0.03 12.78 -2.48
CA HIS A 60 -1.08 13.21 -3.33
C HIS A 60 -2.12 13.92 -2.45
N GLU A 61 -2.60 15.07 -2.89
CA GLU A 61 -3.55 15.89 -2.13
C GLU A 61 -4.89 15.21 -1.91
N SER A 62 -5.28 14.29 -2.81
CA SER A 62 -6.57 13.60 -2.77
C SER A 62 -6.48 12.30 -3.55
N PHE A 63 -7.49 11.46 -3.36
CA PHE A 63 -7.62 10.24 -4.17
C PHE A 63 -7.83 10.56 -5.65
N ALA A 64 -8.57 11.64 -5.96
CA ALA A 64 -8.77 12.07 -7.35
C ALA A 64 -7.43 12.44 -8.01
N ALA A 65 -6.56 13.16 -7.29
CA ALA A 65 -5.23 13.51 -7.80
C ALA A 65 -4.37 12.25 -8.00
N PHE A 66 -4.45 11.29 -7.07
CA PHE A 66 -3.75 10.03 -7.19
C PHE A 66 -4.23 9.24 -8.43
N ASN A 67 -5.54 9.12 -8.61
CA ASN A 67 -6.10 8.42 -9.77
C ASN A 67 -5.63 9.03 -11.09
N LEU A 68 -5.60 10.35 -11.16
CA LEU A 68 -5.14 11.04 -12.35
C LEU A 68 -3.67 10.72 -12.65
N ALA A 69 -2.84 10.70 -11.60
CA ALA A 69 -1.42 10.39 -11.73
C ALA A 69 -1.18 8.93 -12.12
N MET A 70 -2.09 8.02 -11.76
CA MET A 70 -1.96 6.58 -12.02
C MET A 70 -2.64 6.13 -13.31
N GLN A 71 -3.15 7.04 -14.13
CA GLN A 71 -3.81 6.66 -15.40
C GLN A 71 -2.93 5.77 -16.25
N GLY A 72 -3.54 4.72 -16.80
CA GLY A 72 -2.84 3.72 -17.62
C GLY A 72 -2.16 2.62 -16.82
N ARG A 73 -2.22 2.67 -15.49
CA ARG A 73 -1.62 1.66 -14.60
C ARG A 73 -2.72 0.85 -13.90
N ARG A 74 -2.43 -0.41 -13.64
CA ARG A 74 -3.34 -1.23 -12.85
C ARG A 74 -3.17 -0.90 -11.38
N VAL A 75 -4.26 -0.55 -10.71
CA VAL A 75 -4.29 -0.30 -9.27
C VAL A 75 -5.14 -1.39 -8.64
N PHE A 76 -4.49 -2.23 -7.82
CA PHE A 76 -5.15 -3.30 -7.09
C PHE A 76 -5.50 -2.82 -5.70
N ALA A 77 -6.77 -2.91 -5.31
CA ALA A 77 -7.23 -2.56 -3.98
C ALA A 77 -7.18 -3.78 -3.06
N LEU A 78 -6.53 -3.65 -1.92
CA LEU A 78 -6.47 -4.70 -0.91
C LEU A 78 -7.60 -4.49 0.08
N SER A 79 -8.47 -5.48 0.24
CA SER A 79 -9.64 -5.41 1.10
C SER A 79 -10.02 -6.79 1.61
N THR A 80 -10.46 -6.86 2.87
CA THR A 80 -11.02 -8.09 3.43
C THR A 80 -12.34 -8.48 2.79
N LYS A 81 -12.95 -7.58 2.03
CA LYS A 81 -14.23 -7.79 1.32
C LYS A 81 -14.05 -8.39 -0.08
N ALA A 82 -12.82 -8.47 -0.58
CA ALA A 82 -12.56 -9.04 -1.90
C ALA A 82 -12.71 -10.57 -1.85
N SER A 83 -13.10 -11.15 -2.99
CA SER A 83 -13.23 -12.61 -3.11
C SER A 83 -11.94 -13.26 -3.64
N ARG A 84 -11.15 -12.53 -4.41
CA ARG A 84 -9.92 -13.03 -5.02
C ARG A 84 -8.74 -12.79 -4.08
N THR A 85 -7.87 -13.79 -3.94
CA THR A 85 -6.68 -13.62 -3.11
C THR A 85 -5.53 -13.02 -3.92
N TYR A 86 -4.61 -12.37 -3.22
CA TYR A 86 -3.41 -11.80 -3.84
C TYR A 86 -2.56 -12.86 -4.55
N ALA A 87 -2.62 -14.11 -4.10
CA ALA A 87 -1.84 -15.20 -4.68
C ALA A 87 -2.37 -15.67 -6.04
N GLN A 88 -3.59 -15.29 -6.40
CA GLN A 88 -4.23 -15.66 -7.67
C GLN A 88 -3.98 -14.64 -8.78
N THR A 89 -3.22 -13.60 -8.51
CA THR A 89 -2.98 -12.50 -9.45
C THR A 89 -1.56 -12.56 -9.99
N GLU A 90 -1.42 -12.41 -11.30
CA GLU A 90 -0.12 -12.21 -11.93
C GLU A 90 0.18 -10.72 -11.96
N PHE A 91 1.13 -10.29 -11.13
CA PHE A 91 1.54 -8.90 -11.06
C PHE A 91 2.50 -8.54 -12.20
N GLN A 92 2.42 -7.30 -12.65
CA GLN A 92 3.24 -6.76 -13.75
C GLN A 92 4.01 -5.54 -13.26
N THR A 93 5.11 -5.25 -13.92
CA THR A 93 5.86 -4.01 -13.67
C THR A 93 4.94 -2.80 -13.88
N GLY A 94 4.94 -1.89 -12.92
CA GLY A 94 4.08 -0.72 -12.97
C GLY A 94 2.78 -0.87 -12.20
N ASP A 95 2.44 -2.06 -11.73
CA ASP A 95 1.25 -2.25 -10.89
C ASP A 95 1.37 -1.50 -9.57
N VAL A 96 0.25 -1.00 -9.10
CA VAL A 96 0.15 -0.27 -7.83
C VAL A 96 -0.75 -1.06 -6.88
N LEU A 97 -0.29 -1.24 -5.65
CA LEU A 97 -1.04 -1.92 -4.60
C LEU A 97 -1.59 -0.85 -3.65
N LEU A 98 -2.91 -0.74 -3.57
CA LEU A 98 -3.60 0.28 -2.77
C LEU A 98 -4.15 -0.34 -1.50
N PHE A 99 -3.77 0.23 -0.35
CA PHE A 99 -4.18 -0.23 0.97
C PHE A 99 -4.97 0.86 1.68
N GLY A 100 -5.98 0.46 2.44
CA GLY A 100 -6.83 1.38 3.18
C GLY A 100 -6.27 1.78 4.54
N PRO A 101 -6.87 2.80 5.17
CA PRO A 101 -6.52 3.20 6.52
C PRO A 101 -6.76 2.08 7.53
N GLU A 102 -5.96 2.07 8.58
CA GLU A 102 -5.85 0.93 9.51
C GLU A 102 -7.17 0.58 10.20
N THR A 103 -7.97 1.59 10.56
CA THR A 103 -9.20 1.35 11.33
C THR A 103 -10.46 1.21 10.47
N ARG A 104 -10.44 1.68 9.21
CA ARG A 104 -11.65 1.79 8.38
C ARG A 104 -11.62 0.93 7.13
N GLY A 105 -10.44 0.60 6.62
CA GLY A 105 -10.29 0.01 5.29
C GLY A 105 -10.63 1.02 4.19
N LEU A 106 -10.57 0.57 2.95
CA LEU A 106 -10.91 1.41 1.79
C LEU A 106 -12.41 1.73 1.77
N PRO A 107 -12.80 2.93 1.30
CA PRO A 107 -14.22 3.29 1.21
C PRO A 107 -15.00 2.30 0.34
N GLU A 108 -16.23 2.00 0.75
CA GLU A 108 -17.10 1.08 0.01
C GLU A 108 -17.34 1.56 -1.42
N ALA A 109 -17.57 2.86 -1.61
CA ALA A 109 -17.80 3.43 -2.93
C ALA A 109 -16.61 3.19 -3.86
N LEU A 110 -15.38 3.29 -3.34
CA LEU A 110 -14.17 3.01 -4.10
C LEU A 110 -14.12 1.55 -4.52
N LEU A 111 -14.39 0.64 -3.58
CA LEU A 111 -14.38 -0.80 -3.86
C LEU A 111 -15.46 -1.19 -4.88
N LEU A 112 -16.65 -0.61 -4.79
CA LEU A 112 -17.74 -0.87 -5.73
C LEU A 112 -17.43 -0.36 -7.14
N SER A 113 -16.56 0.66 -7.26
CA SER A 113 -16.18 1.21 -8.56
C SER A 113 -15.17 0.34 -9.32
N LEU A 114 -14.57 -0.64 -8.65
CA LEU A 114 -13.52 -1.49 -9.25
C LEU A 114 -14.08 -2.84 -9.66
N PRO A 115 -13.60 -3.39 -10.79
CA PRO A 115 -13.92 -4.78 -11.15
C PRO A 115 -13.27 -5.77 -10.18
N ASP A 116 -13.84 -6.98 -10.09
CA ASP A 116 -13.37 -7.97 -9.12
C ASP A 116 -11.90 -8.36 -9.29
N GLU A 117 -11.39 -8.37 -10.53
CA GLU A 117 -9.99 -8.69 -10.79
C GLU A 117 -9.00 -7.67 -10.23
N LEU A 118 -9.46 -6.47 -9.89
CA LEU A 118 -8.62 -5.43 -9.27
C LEU A 118 -8.84 -5.31 -7.76
N LYS A 119 -9.54 -6.27 -7.15
CA LYS A 119 -9.76 -6.33 -5.69
C LYS A 119 -9.20 -7.62 -5.16
N LEU A 120 -8.28 -7.52 -4.21
CA LEU A 120 -7.56 -8.65 -3.67
C LEU A 120 -7.67 -8.70 -2.15
N ARG A 121 -7.59 -9.91 -1.61
CA ARG A 121 -7.58 -10.13 -0.16
C ARG A 121 -6.35 -10.94 0.25
N VAL A 122 -5.96 -10.76 1.50
CA VAL A 122 -5.01 -11.64 2.17
C VAL A 122 -5.85 -12.62 3.00
N PRO A 123 -5.75 -13.94 2.76
CA PRO A 123 -6.55 -14.92 3.51
C PRO A 123 -6.26 -14.86 5.00
N MET A 124 -7.32 -15.00 5.79
CA MET A 124 -7.25 -15.04 7.26
C MET A 124 -8.27 -16.04 7.77
N LEU A 125 -8.10 -16.49 9.02
CA LEU A 125 -9.10 -17.32 9.65
C LEU A 125 -10.43 -16.54 9.76
N PRO A 126 -11.58 -17.24 9.64
CA PRO A 126 -12.88 -16.59 9.83
C PRO A 126 -12.94 -15.94 11.22
N ASP A 127 -13.64 -14.82 11.31
CA ASP A 127 -13.85 -14.06 12.56
C ASP A 127 -12.58 -13.50 13.20
N SER A 128 -11.44 -13.58 12.52
CA SER A 128 -10.21 -12.97 13.02
C SER A 128 -10.21 -11.47 12.75
N ARG A 129 -9.39 -10.74 13.52
CA ARG A 129 -9.16 -9.31 13.27
C ARG A 129 -8.33 -9.14 12.00
N SER A 130 -8.38 -7.93 11.42
CA SER A 130 -7.52 -7.56 10.30
C SER A 130 -6.05 -7.70 10.69
N LEU A 131 -5.22 -8.08 9.73
CA LEU A 131 -3.77 -8.07 9.91
C LEU A 131 -3.28 -6.63 10.06
N ASN A 132 -2.18 -6.47 10.80
CA ASN A 132 -1.48 -5.19 10.86
C ASN A 132 -1.16 -4.71 9.45
N LEU A 133 -1.36 -3.40 9.18
CA LEU A 133 -1.20 -2.84 7.84
C LEU A 133 0.20 -3.09 7.28
N SER A 134 1.25 -2.80 8.03
CA SER A 134 2.62 -2.97 7.51
C SER A 134 2.94 -4.43 7.21
N ASN A 135 2.41 -5.37 8.01
CA ASN A 135 2.56 -6.80 7.72
C ASN A 135 1.85 -7.18 6.43
N THR A 136 0.61 -6.70 6.24
CA THR A 136 -0.16 -6.96 5.01
C THR A 136 0.59 -6.45 3.78
N VAL A 137 1.11 -5.24 3.85
CA VAL A 137 1.86 -4.65 2.73
C VAL A 137 3.08 -5.52 2.41
N ALA A 138 3.85 -5.93 3.42
CA ALA A 138 5.03 -6.76 3.21
C ALA A 138 4.69 -8.09 2.55
N VAL A 139 3.62 -8.75 3.00
CA VAL A 139 3.19 -10.04 2.44
C VAL A 139 2.87 -9.91 0.95
N VAL A 140 2.07 -8.91 0.57
CA VAL A 140 1.64 -8.76 -0.83
C VAL A 140 2.79 -8.29 -1.71
N VAL A 141 3.61 -7.37 -1.22
CA VAL A 141 4.77 -6.86 -1.96
C VAL A 141 5.76 -7.99 -2.27
N TYR A 142 6.09 -8.81 -1.26
CA TYR A 142 7.04 -9.89 -1.48
C TYR A 142 6.49 -10.99 -2.38
N GLU A 143 5.20 -11.22 -2.42
CA GLU A 143 4.62 -12.11 -3.43
C GLU A 143 4.79 -11.53 -4.84
N ALA A 144 4.53 -10.25 -5.02
CA ALA A 144 4.72 -9.59 -6.31
C ALA A 144 6.18 -9.64 -6.76
N LEU A 145 7.12 -9.40 -5.83
CA LEU A 145 8.55 -9.49 -6.12
C LEU A 145 8.98 -10.92 -6.45
N ARG A 146 8.44 -11.90 -5.72
CA ARG A 146 8.75 -13.32 -5.97
C ARG A 146 8.38 -13.73 -7.39
N GLN A 147 7.24 -13.25 -7.89
CA GLN A 147 6.79 -13.55 -9.25
C GLN A 147 7.77 -13.08 -10.31
N HIS A 148 8.57 -12.07 -10.02
CA HIS A 148 9.57 -11.49 -10.93
C HIS A 148 10.99 -11.87 -10.51
N ASP A 149 11.16 -12.90 -9.70
CA ASP A 149 12.45 -13.40 -9.23
C ASP A 149 13.27 -12.33 -8.50
N PHE A 150 12.59 -11.53 -7.66
CA PHE A 150 13.22 -10.53 -6.78
C PHE A 150 14.18 -9.59 -7.51
N PRO A 151 13.74 -8.84 -8.52
CA PRO A 151 14.63 -8.06 -9.39
C PRO A 151 15.44 -7.04 -8.59
N GLY A 152 16.77 -7.10 -8.74
CA GLY A 152 17.69 -6.18 -8.08
C GLY A 152 17.98 -6.50 -6.62
N LEU A 153 17.38 -7.55 -6.05
CA LEU A 153 17.60 -7.93 -4.66
C LEU A 153 18.60 -9.08 -4.57
N GLY A 154 19.45 -9.04 -3.52
CA GLY A 154 20.45 -10.04 -3.27
C GLY A 154 20.07 -11.07 -2.21
#